data_c9f6c0dc7d701a6dd0aa4bd02c101e28
#
_entry.id   c9f6c0dc7d701a6dd0aa4bd02c101e28
#
_cell.length_a   1.000
_cell.length_b   1.000
_cell.length_c   1.000
_cell.angle_alpha   90.00
_cell.angle_beta   90.00
_cell.angle_gamma   90.00
#
_symmetry.space_group_name_H-M   'P 1'
#
loop_
_entity.id
_entity.type
_entity.pdbx_description
1 polymer ?
#
loop_
_entity_poly.entity_id
_entity_poly.type
_entity_poly.pdbx_seq_one_letter_code
_entity_poly.pdbx_strand_id
1 'polypeptide(L)'
;LIDVIRIPVPTSGNETQSKEALLNAIQTNSCAAFIFEPLVQGAAGMVMYTPEMLDELISICKTNDVFTIADEVMTGFGKTGKTFACDYLTQQPDMMCLSKALTGGTIPMAITTFTQQIFDGFYDDDTKKALFHGHTFTANPTGCAAALASLKWLQSTAMQSNIQRIHQKHLSFQNKIQTHPKVKTTRVLGVIFALEIQTENQESYYGTMRNKLYNFFIENGIILRPVGNIVYI
;
A
#
# COMPACT_ATOMS: atom_id res chain seq x y z
N LEU A 1 -10.21 14.28 -17.29
CA LEU A 1 -8.99 13.51 -17.02
C LEU A 1 -8.15 14.28 -16.04
N ILE A 2 -7.56 13.59 -15.06
CA ILE A 2 -6.66 14.18 -14.07
C ILE A 2 -5.23 14.04 -14.64
N ASP A 3 -4.48 15.13 -14.65
CA ASP A 3 -3.07 15.09 -15.01
C ASP A 3 -2.27 14.51 -13.83
N VAL A 4 -1.38 13.56 -14.12
CA VAL A 4 -0.60 12.84 -13.10
C VAL A 4 0.88 13.10 -13.29
N ILE A 5 1.52 13.68 -12.27
CA ILE A 5 2.98 13.81 -12.19
C ILE A 5 3.52 12.69 -11.31
N ARG A 6 4.48 11.93 -11.81
CA ARG A 6 5.13 10.86 -11.04
C ARG A 6 6.45 11.33 -10.49
N ILE A 7 6.71 11.03 -9.23
CA ILE A 7 7.98 11.26 -8.56
C ILE A 7 8.68 9.93 -8.29
N PRO A 8 10.01 9.89 -8.14
CA PRO A 8 10.74 8.69 -7.75
C PRO A 8 10.27 8.16 -6.40
N VAL A 9 10.32 6.83 -6.23
CA VAL A 9 9.99 6.20 -4.94
C VAL A 9 11.10 6.50 -3.93
N PRO A 10 10.78 6.90 -2.68
CA PRO A 10 11.76 7.30 -1.67
C PRO A 10 12.45 6.08 -1.02
N THR A 11 13.08 5.24 -1.84
CA THR A 11 13.91 4.14 -1.35
C THR A 11 15.27 4.63 -0.87
N SER A 12 15.99 3.78 -0.10
CA SER A 12 17.34 4.09 0.37
C SER A 12 18.27 4.52 -0.77
N GLY A 13 18.85 5.72 -0.62
CA GLY A 13 19.69 6.38 -1.61
C GLY A 13 18.94 7.24 -2.65
N ASN A 14 17.60 7.28 -2.59
CA ASN A 14 16.76 8.04 -3.53
C ASN A 14 15.93 9.14 -2.84
N GLU A 15 16.12 9.30 -1.54
CA GLU A 15 15.30 10.14 -0.66
C GLU A 15 15.32 11.61 -1.10
N THR A 16 16.52 12.14 -1.31
CA THR A 16 16.72 13.54 -1.75
C THR A 16 16.05 13.79 -3.10
N GLN A 17 16.24 12.88 -4.04
CA GLN A 17 15.65 13.00 -5.37
C GLN A 17 14.11 12.98 -5.31
N SER A 18 13.52 12.16 -4.44
CA SER A 18 12.06 12.10 -4.26
C SER A 18 11.50 13.41 -3.71
N LYS A 19 12.18 13.99 -2.71
CA LYS A 19 11.81 15.29 -2.11
C LYS A 19 11.92 16.43 -3.11
N GLU A 20 13.03 16.52 -3.83
CA GLU A 20 13.26 17.54 -4.86
C GLU A 20 12.24 17.43 -5.99
N ALA A 21 11.92 16.21 -6.44
CA ALA A 21 10.92 16.00 -7.48
C ALA A 21 9.51 16.42 -7.01
N LEU A 22 9.14 16.14 -5.76
CA LEU A 22 7.87 16.57 -5.19
C LEU A 22 7.80 18.09 -5.08
N LEU A 23 8.83 18.73 -4.53
CA LEU A 23 8.91 20.19 -4.42
C LEU A 23 8.81 20.86 -5.78
N ASN A 24 9.57 20.37 -6.77
CA ASN A 24 9.51 20.91 -8.11
C ASN A 24 8.12 20.74 -8.74
N ALA A 25 7.48 19.57 -8.55
CA ALA A 25 6.12 19.33 -9.04
C ALA A 25 5.13 20.34 -8.46
N ILE A 26 5.19 20.59 -7.16
CA ILE A 26 4.32 21.54 -6.44
C ILE A 26 4.58 22.98 -6.91
N GLN A 27 5.84 23.38 -7.07
CA GLN A 27 6.22 24.75 -7.45
C GLN A 27 5.89 25.09 -8.90
N THR A 28 5.93 24.09 -9.79
CA THR A 28 5.73 24.31 -11.23
C THR A 28 4.32 24.01 -11.71
N ASN A 29 3.48 23.41 -10.86
CA ASN A 29 2.12 23.02 -11.20
C ASN A 29 1.15 23.32 -10.06
N SER A 30 -0.13 23.43 -10.38
CA SER A 30 -1.20 23.50 -9.40
C SER A 30 -1.56 22.07 -8.96
N CYS A 31 -0.81 21.52 -7.99
CA CYS A 31 -1.04 20.18 -7.46
C CYS A 31 -2.20 20.19 -6.45
N ALA A 32 -3.24 19.40 -6.70
CA ALA A 32 -4.36 19.25 -5.78
C ALA A 32 -4.06 18.24 -4.66
N ALA A 33 -3.41 17.13 -4.98
CA ALA A 33 -3.12 16.08 -4.02
C ALA A 33 -1.88 15.26 -4.38
N PHE A 34 -1.28 14.65 -3.36
CA PHE A 34 -0.26 13.63 -3.45
C PHE A 34 -0.83 12.28 -3.00
N ILE A 35 -0.87 11.29 -3.90
CA ILE A 35 -1.32 9.92 -3.59
C ILE A 35 -0.14 8.96 -3.49
N PHE A 36 -0.17 8.07 -2.49
CA PHE A 36 0.89 7.10 -2.23
C PHE A 36 0.36 5.81 -1.60
N GLU A 37 0.99 4.67 -1.88
CA GLU A 37 0.82 3.43 -1.10
C GLU A 37 1.78 3.51 0.12
N PRO A 38 1.31 3.54 1.37
CA PRO A 38 2.19 3.75 2.51
C PRO A 38 3.10 2.54 2.77
N LEU A 39 4.40 2.80 2.88
CA LEU A 39 5.50 1.90 3.23
C LEU A 39 5.78 0.76 2.23
N VAL A 40 4.81 0.32 1.45
CA VAL A 40 4.97 -0.79 0.49
C VAL A 40 4.20 -0.51 -0.79
N GLN A 41 4.89 -0.40 -1.90
CA GLN A 41 4.28 -0.36 -3.22
C GLN A 41 4.07 -1.78 -3.75
N GLY A 42 2.82 -2.26 -3.71
CA GLY A 42 2.49 -3.64 -4.04
C GLY A 42 2.77 -4.00 -5.50
N ALA A 43 2.17 -3.29 -6.43
CA ALA A 43 2.30 -3.56 -7.86
C ALA A 43 3.70 -3.29 -8.43
N ALA A 44 4.49 -2.45 -7.77
CA ALA A 44 5.88 -2.17 -8.14
C ALA A 44 6.87 -3.26 -7.69
N GLY A 45 6.38 -4.40 -7.18
CA GLY A 45 7.21 -5.52 -6.73
C GLY A 45 7.55 -5.47 -5.25
N MET A 46 6.60 -5.06 -4.43
CA MET A 46 6.77 -4.94 -2.97
C MET A 46 7.96 -4.04 -2.59
N VAL A 47 8.10 -2.92 -3.29
CA VAL A 47 9.14 -1.93 -2.97
C VAL A 47 8.80 -1.29 -1.64
N MET A 48 9.76 -1.32 -0.71
CA MET A 48 9.57 -0.81 0.65
C MET A 48 10.41 0.44 0.88
N TYR A 49 9.89 1.35 1.70
CA TYR A 49 10.55 2.57 2.15
C TYR A 49 10.11 2.91 3.59
N THR A 50 10.86 3.80 4.23
CA THR A 50 10.69 4.03 5.67
C THR A 50 9.55 5.01 6.00
N PRO A 51 8.96 4.92 7.20
CA PRO A 51 7.98 5.88 7.67
C PRO A 51 8.49 7.32 7.68
N GLU A 52 9.75 7.51 8.09
CA GLU A 52 10.37 8.84 8.20
C GLU A 52 10.40 9.56 6.84
N MET A 53 10.73 8.82 5.78
CA MET A 53 10.74 9.38 4.43
C MET A 53 9.34 9.80 3.97
N LEU A 54 8.34 9.01 4.31
CA LEU A 54 6.96 9.35 3.96
C LEU A 54 6.45 10.53 4.79
N ASP A 55 6.79 10.60 6.07
CA ASP A 55 6.47 11.74 6.93
C ASP A 55 7.05 13.06 6.36
N GLU A 56 8.27 13.03 5.84
CA GLU A 56 8.88 14.20 5.19
C GLU A 56 8.09 14.63 3.94
N LEU A 57 7.69 13.69 3.06
CA LEU A 57 6.89 14.00 1.87
C LEU A 57 5.50 14.55 2.24
N ILE A 58 4.84 13.96 3.23
CA ILE A 58 3.56 14.47 3.74
C ILE A 58 3.72 15.87 4.33
N SER A 59 4.80 16.12 5.08
CA SER A 59 5.10 17.45 5.64
C SER A 59 5.28 18.50 4.54
N ILE A 60 5.99 18.15 3.46
CA ILE A 60 6.14 19.04 2.28
C ILE A 60 4.76 19.36 1.69
N CYS A 61 3.89 18.35 1.50
CA CYS A 61 2.55 18.56 0.97
C CYS A 61 1.74 19.51 1.87
N LYS A 62 1.69 19.25 3.17
CA LYS A 62 0.95 20.07 4.14
C LYS A 62 1.42 21.52 4.21
N THR A 63 2.74 21.73 4.10
CA THR A 63 3.32 23.08 4.10
C THR A 63 2.96 23.89 2.84
N ASN A 64 2.57 23.19 1.77
CA ASN A 64 2.23 23.80 0.48
C ASN A 64 0.73 23.62 0.11
N ASP A 65 -0.14 23.38 1.07
CA ASP A 65 -1.59 23.20 0.89
C ASP A 65 -1.98 22.13 -0.14
N VAL A 66 -1.18 21.05 -0.24
CA VAL A 66 -1.45 19.90 -1.09
C VAL A 66 -2.03 18.78 -0.24
N PHE A 67 -3.23 18.31 -0.57
CA PHE A 67 -3.85 17.19 0.14
C PHE A 67 -3.06 15.90 -0.03
N THR A 68 -3.15 15.03 0.98
CA THR A 68 -2.44 13.75 1.00
C THR A 68 -3.43 12.59 1.03
N ILE A 69 -3.23 11.59 0.15
CA ILE A 69 -4.11 10.44 -0.03
C ILE A 69 -3.31 9.16 0.16
N ALA A 70 -3.58 8.42 1.23
CA ALA A 70 -2.99 7.11 1.45
C ALA A 70 -3.81 6.01 0.78
N ASP A 71 -3.22 5.30 -0.16
CA ASP A 71 -3.79 4.07 -0.72
C ASP A 71 -3.43 2.87 0.17
N GLU A 72 -4.28 2.59 1.14
CA GLU A 72 -4.17 1.45 2.05
C GLU A 72 -4.94 0.20 1.54
N VAL A 73 -5.31 0.18 0.28
CA VAL A 73 -6.06 -0.94 -0.32
C VAL A 73 -5.30 -2.26 -0.18
N MET A 74 -3.95 -2.24 -0.24
CA MET A 74 -3.11 -3.42 -0.06
C MET A 74 -2.48 -3.49 1.33
N THR A 75 -2.09 -2.36 1.89
CA THR A 75 -1.28 -2.26 3.10
C THR A 75 -2.10 -2.28 4.39
N GLY A 76 -3.39 -1.95 4.32
CA GLY A 76 -4.28 -1.89 5.47
C GLY A 76 -4.66 -3.25 6.06
N PHE A 77 -5.35 -3.19 7.18
CA PHE A 77 -5.95 -4.33 7.89
C PHE A 77 -4.94 -5.40 8.33
N GLY A 78 -3.82 -4.96 8.91
CA GLY A 78 -2.84 -5.86 9.53
C GLY A 78 -1.72 -6.34 8.61
N LYS A 79 -1.74 -6.00 7.31
CA LYS A 79 -0.73 -6.46 6.36
C LYS A 79 0.69 -6.05 6.72
N THR A 80 0.88 -4.82 7.17
CA THR A 80 2.18 -4.28 7.56
C THR A 80 2.56 -4.55 9.02
N GLY A 81 1.69 -5.24 9.77
CA GLY A 81 1.91 -5.54 11.20
C GLY A 81 1.10 -4.66 12.15
N LYS A 82 0.76 -3.44 11.77
CA LYS A 82 -0.22 -2.58 12.44
C LYS A 82 -1.56 -2.62 11.70
N THR A 83 -2.62 -2.04 12.27
CA THR A 83 -3.94 -2.01 11.61
C THR A 83 -3.85 -1.35 10.26
N PHE A 84 -3.22 -0.20 10.18
CA PHE A 84 -2.90 0.51 8.93
C PHE A 84 -1.39 0.77 8.83
N ALA A 85 -0.87 0.87 7.62
CA ALA A 85 0.52 1.25 7.42
C ALA A 85 0.75 2.71 7.87
N CYS A 86 -0.25 3.56 7.77
CA CYS A 86 -0.22 4.93 8.30
C CYS A 86 -0.07 4.99 9.82
N ASP A 87 -0.33 3.91 10.58
CA ASP A 87 -0.08 3.88 12.03
C ASP A 87 1.42 3.91 12.39
N TYR A 88 2.31 3.74 11.41
CA TYR A 88 3.75 3.94 11.59
C TYR A 88 4.19 5.40 11.44
N LEU A 89 3.34 6.24 10.84
CA LEU A 89 3.65 7.63 10.53
C LEU A 89 3.38 8.55 11.73
N THR A 90 4.11 9.65 11.79
CA THR A 90 3.83 10.78 12.68
C THR A 90 2.86 11.77 12.03
N GLN A 91 2.86 11.82 10.69
CA GLN A 91 1.98 12.65 9.88
C GLN A 91 0.77 11.82 9.41
N GLN A 92 -0.44 12.25 9.74
CA GLN A 92 -1.64 11.58 9.23
C GLN A 92 -2.02 12.10 7.84
N PRO A 93 -2.44 11.23 6.90
CA PRO A 93 -2.95 11.67 5.61
C PRO A 93 -4.32 12.34 5.74
N ASP A 94 -4.69 13.15 4.75
CA ASP A 94 -6.01 13.79 4.72
C ASP A 94 -7.12 12.84 4.27
N MET A 95 -6.75 11.83 3.46
CA MET A 95 -7.66 10.79 2.96
C MET A 95 -7.00 9.42 3.03
N MET A 96 -7.81 8.37 3.23
CA MET A 96 -7.37 6.98 3.13
C MET A 96 -8.34 6.17 2.28
N CYS A 97 -7.80 5.44 1.29
CA CYS A 97 -8.56 4.49 0.47
C CYS A 97 -8.39 3.08 1.03
N LEU A 98 -9.50 2.42 1.36
CA LEU A 98 -9.54 1.12 2.03
C LEU A 98 -10.41 0.14 1.23
N SER A 99 -9.93 -1.10 1.05
CA SER A 99 -10.67 -2.16 0.34
C SER A 99 -10.09 -3.54 0.69
N LYS A 100 -10.20 -4.52 -0.20
CA LYS A 100 -9.67 -5.89 -0.10
C LYS A 100 -9.94 -6.55 1.26
N ALA A 101 -8.99 -6.46 2.20
CA ALA A 101 -9.12 -7.05 3.52
C ALA A 101 -10.21 -6.39 4.40
N LEU A 102 -10.76 -5.26 3.99
CA LEU A 102 -11.91 -4.60 4.64
C LEU A 102 -13.04 -5.59 4.95
N THR A 103 -13.38 -6.47 3.99
CA THR A 103 -14.45 -7.47 4.14
C THR A 103 -13.90 -8.89 4.36
N GLY A 104 -12.59 -9.06 4.63
CA GLY A 104 -11.96 -10.37 4.72
C GLY A 104 -11.99 -11.16 3.40
N GLY A 105 -12.20 -10.50 2.26
CA GLY A 105 -12.28 -11.11 0.94
C GLY A 105 -13.62 -11.80 0.62
N THR A 106 -14.66 -11.59 1.43
CA THR A 106 -15.97 -12.25 1.25
C THR A 106 -16.85 -11.57 0.21
N ILE A 107 -16.79 -10.23 0.10
CA ILE A 107 -17.60 -9.43 -0.81
C ILE A 107 -16.84 -8.17 -1.24
N PRO A 108 -16.96 -7.72 -2.49
CA PRO A 108 -16.36 -6.46 -2.93
C PRO A 108 -16.94 -5.26 -2.18
N MET A 109 -16.05 -4.49 -1.54
CA MET A 109 -16.39 -3.23 -0.89
C MET A 109 -15.14 -2.35 -0.79
N ALA A 110 -15.34 -1.06 -0.89
CA ALA A 110 -14.32 -0.05 -0.62
C ALA A 110 -14.92 1.10 0.17
N ILE A 111 -14.09 1.77 0.94
CA ILE A 111 -14.44 3.01 1.62
C ILE A 111 -13.30 4.01 1.45
N THR A 112 -13.63 5.29 1.48
CA THR A 112 -12.66 6.38 1.57
C THR A 112 -12.98 7.16 2.83
N THR A 113 -12.00 7.31 3.72
CA THR A 113 -12.08 8.19 4.87
C THR A 113 -11.40 9.51 4.53
N PHE A 114 -11.82 10.60 5.17
CA PHE A 114 -11.26 11.93 4.94
C PHE A 114 -11.44 12.82 6.17
N THR A 115 -10.64 13.88 6.23
CA THR A 115 -10.67 14.87 7.31
C THR A 115 -11.93 15.73 7.27
N GLN A 116 -12.23 16.38 8.40
CA GLN A 116 -13.35 17.34 8.49
C GLN A 116 -13.22 18.48 7.47
N GLN A 117 -12.00 18.96 7.22
CA GLN A 117 -11.74 20.00 6.21
C GLN A 117 -12.26 19.62 4.82
N ILE A 118 -12.04 18.36 4.40
CA ILE A 118 -12.53 17.85 3.10
C ILE A 118 -14.05 17.71 3.14
N PHE A 119 -14.62 17.20 4.24
CA PHE A 119 -16.07 17.08 4.41
C PHE A 119 -16.75 18.44 4.27
N ASP A 120 -16.23 19.47 4.94
CA ASP A 120 -16.79 20.82 4.94
C ASP A 120 -16.81 21.45 3.54
N GLY A 121 -15.92 21.01 2.65
CA GLY A 121 -15.91 21.44 1.25
C GLY A 121 -17.14 20.98 0.45
N PHE A 122 -17.81 19.90 0.90
CA PHE A 122 -19.00 19.34 0.26
C PHE A 122 -20.28 19.56 1.08
N TYR A 123 -20.16 19.87 2.37
CA TYR A 123 -21.29 20.07 3.29
C TYR A 123 -21.79 21.51 3.21
N ASP A 124 -22.83 21.74 2.41
CA ASP A 124 -23.38 23.07 2.13
C ASP A 124 -24.89 22.95 1.80
N ASP A 125 -25.63 24.03 2.00
CA ASP A 125 -27.03 24.12 1.57
C ASP A 125 -27.19 24.20 0.04
N ASP A 126 -26.16 24.62 -0.68
CA ASP A 126 -26.12 24.58 -2.15
C ASP A 126 -25.85 23.15 -2.62
N THR A 127 -26.91 22.51 -3.13
CA THR A 127 -26.84 21.15 -3.66
C THR A 127 -25.80 20.95 -4.76
N LYS A 128 -25.33 22.01 -5.43
CA LYS A 128 -24.25 21.92 -6.44
C LYS A 128 -22.90 21.55 -5.85
N LYS A 129 -22.70 21.76 -4.55
CA LYS A 129 -21.50 21.39 -3.83
C LYS A 129 -21.48 19.93 -3.36
N ALA A 130 -22.59 19.22 -3.47
CA ALA A 130 -22.68 17.83 -3.04
C ALA A 130 -21.70 16.93 -3.81
N LEU A 131 -21.13 15.93 -3.12
CA LEU A 131 -20.31 14.89 -3.74
C LEU A 131 -21.20 13.96 -4.58
N PHE A 132 -21.28 14.20 -5.88
CA PHE A 132 -22.05 13.38 -6.83
C PHE A 132 -21.28 12.11 -7.21
N HIS A 133 -20.95 11.29 -6.22
CA HIS A 133 -20.27 10.02 -6.42
C HIS A 133 -20.96 8.92 -5.63
N GLY A 134 -21.49 7.94 -6.33
CA GLY A 134 -22.16 6.79 -5.72
C GLY A 134 -22.65 5.81 -6.78
N HIS A 135 -23.07 4.66 -6.33
CA HIS A 135 -23.69 3.61 -7.15
C HIS A 135 -24.72 2.83 -6.32
N THR A 136 -25.52 1.99 -6.98
CA THR A 136 -26.61 1.23 -6.35
C THR A 136 -26.18 0.42 -5.11
N PHE A 137 -24.94 -0.06 -5.08
CA PHE A 137 -24.40 -0.86 -3.96
C PHE A 137 -23.67 -0.05 -2.90
N THR A 138 -23.68 1.27 -2.98
CA THR A 138 -23.09 2.14 -1.94
C THR A 138 -23.75 1.83 -0.59
N ALA A 139 -22.89 1.62 0.44
CA ALA A 139 -23.32 1.29 1.81
C ALA A 139 -24.24 0.05 1.91
N ASN A 140 -24.08 -0.94 1.03
CA ASN A 140 -24.92 -2.14 1.08
C ASN A 140 -24.75 -2.87 2.42
N PRO A 141 -25.86 -3.32 3.07
CA PRO A 141 -25.83 -3.89 4.42
C PRO A 141 -24.95 -5.13 4.55
N THR A 142 -24.91 -5.97 3.52
CA THR A 142 -24.11 -7.21 3.51
C THR A 142 -22.60 -6.89 3.56
N GLY A 143 -22.16 -5.94 2.74
CA GLY A 143 -20.77 -5.47 2.76
C GLY A 143 -20.40 -4.83 4.09
N CYS A 144 -21.27 -3.99 4.65
CA CYS A 144 -21.05 -3.37 5.95
C CYS A 144 -20.96 -4.42 7.07
N ALA A 145 -21.82 -5.43 7.08
CA ALA A 145 -21.78 -6.51 8.07
C ALA A 145 -20.48 -7.34 7.94
N ALA A 146 -20.06 -7.66 6.72
CA ALA A 146 -18.80 -8.36 6.47
C ALA A 146 -17.58 -7.52 6.94
N ALA A 147 -17.58 -6.21 6.67
CA ALA A 147 -16.52 -5.31 7.10
C ALA A 147 -16.43 -5.23 8.64
N LEU A 148 -17.56 -5.10 9.33
CA LEU A 148 -17.61 -5.10 10.80
C LEU A 148 -17.11 -6.42 11.40
N ALA A 149 -17.49 -7.56 10.82
CA ALA A 149 -17.02 -8.87 11.26
C ALA A 149 -15.51 -9.04 11.06
N SER A 150 -15.01 -8.63 9.89
CA SER A 150 -13.57 -8.63 9.56
C SER A 150 -12.77 -7.77 10.53
N LEU A 151 -13.23 -6.53 10.79
CA LEU A 151 -12.56 -5.60 11.71
C LEU A 151 -12.54 -6.16 13.14
N LYS A 152 -13.66 -6.70 13.62
CA LYS A 152 -13.76 -7.34 14.95
C LYS A 152 -12.78 -8.51 15.06
N TRP A 153 -12.65 -9.31 14.01
CA TRP A 153 -11.69 -10.42 13.97
C TRP A 153 -10.25 -9.92 14.00
N LEU A 154 -9.92 -8.91 13.19
CA LEU A 154 -8.60 -8.29 13.15
C LEU A 154 -8.17 -7.76 14.52
N GLN A 155 -9.09 -7.15 15.28
CA GLN A 155 -8.83 -6.60 16.62
C GLN A 155 -8.69 -7.68 17.70
N SER A 156 -8.98 -8.95 17.41
CA SER A 156 -8.87 -10.03 18.39
C SER A 156 -7.41 -10.33 18.74
N THR A 157 -7.15 -10.70 20.01
CA THR A 157 -5.83 -11.11 20.48
C THR A 157 -5.25 -12.26 19.65
N ALA A 158 -6.10 -13.20 19.24
CA ALA A 158 -5.70 -14.35 18.41
C ALA A 158 -5.14 -13.88 17.06
N MET A 159 -5.80 -12.93 16.39
CA MET A 159 -5.32 -12.40 15.09
C MET A 159 -4.04 -11.59 15.26
N GLN A 160 -3.98 -10.73 16.28
CA GLN A 160 -2.77 -9.94 16.56
C GLN A 160 -1.57 -10.87 16.84
N SER A 161 -1.76 -11.92 17.63
CA SER A 161 -0.73 -12.95 17.88
C SER A 161 -0.30 -13.67 16.60
N ASN A 162 -1.25 -13.99 15.71
CA ASN A 162 -0.94 -14.60 14.42
C ASN A 162 -0.13 -13.69 13.50
N ILE A 163 -0.46 -12.41 13.43
CA ILE A 163 0.31 -11.41 12.67
C ILE A 163 1.77 -11.39 13.16
N GLN A 164 1.98 -11.31 14.47
CA GLN A 164 3.31 -11.35 15.08
C GLN A 164 4.05 -12.66 14.77
N ARG A 165 3.38 -13.80 14.90
CA ARG A 165 3.95 -15.12 14.60
C ARG A 165 4.38 -15.25 13.13
N ILE A 166 3.58 -14.75 12.19
CA ILE A 166 3.90 -14.77 10.76
C ILE A 166 5.13 -13.87 10.52
N HIS A 167 5.13 -12.66 11.07
CA HIS A 167 6.26 -11.73 10.96
C HIS A 167 7.58 -12.39 11.41
N GLN A 168 7.59 -13.03 12.58
CA GLN A 168 8.79 -13.70 13.10
C GLN A 168 9.25 -14.87 12.21
N LYS A 169 8.29 -15.61 11.62
CA LYS A 169 8.63 -16.66 10.65
C LYS A 169 9.26 -16.10 9.38
N HIS A 170 8.75 -14.97 8.88
CA HIS A 170 9.33 -14.29 7.71
C HIS A 170 10.73 -13.80 7.99
N LEU A 171 10.99 -13.17 9.14
CA LEU A 171 12.34 -12.74 9.55
C LEU A 171 13.29 -13.94 9.66
N SER A 172 12.85 -15.02 10.30
CA SER A 172 13.65 -16.24 10.41
C SER A 172 13.98 -16.85 9.03
N PHE A 173 13.03 -16.83 8.11
CA PHE A 173 13.26 -17.33 6.75
C PHE A 173 14.17 -16.38 5.96
N GLN A 174 13.97 -15.08 6.06
CA GLN A 174 14.86 -14.06 5.48
C GLN A 174 16.33 -14.31 5.87
N ASN A 175 16.59 -14.49 7.17
CA ASN A 175 17.96 -14.75 7.68
C ASN A 175 18.61 -16.00 7.07
N LYS A 176 17.80 -17.01 6.70
CA LYS A 176 18.30 -18.26 6.08
C LYS A 176 18.66 -18.11 4.60
N ILE A 177 17.96 -17.23 3.88
CA ILE A 177 18.03 -17.19 2.41
C ILE A 177 18.70 -15.93 1.85
N GLN A 178 18.81 -14.85 2.62
CA GLN A 178 19.32 -13.56 2.12
C GLN A 178 20.75 -13.61 1.57
N THR A 179 21.56 -14.58 1.98
CA THR A 179 22.94 -14.78 1.50
C THR A 179 23.02 -15.77 0.33
N HIS A 180 21.91 -16.33 -0.11
CA HIS A 180 21.92 -17.29 -1.20
C HIS A 180 22.27 -16.60 -2.53
N PRO A 181 23.20 -17.15 -3.36
CA PRO A 181 23.72 -16.46 -4.55
C PRO A 181 22.67 -16.14 -5.63
N LYS A 182 21.52 -16.82 -5.62
CA LYS A 182 20.40 -16.52 -6.51
C LYS A 182 19.41 -15.52 -5.94
N VAL A 183 19.61 -15.03 -4.74
CA VAL A 183 18.78 -14.02 -4.09
C VAL A 183 19.43 -12.65 -4.27
N LYS A 184 18.73 -11.75 -4.94
CA LYS A 184 19.18 -10.37 -5.09
C LYS A 184 18.89 -9.56 -3.84
N THR A 185 17.65 -9.65 -3.32
CA THR A 185 17.23 -8.99 -2.08
C THR A 185 15.99 -9.66 -1.49
N THR A 186 15.80 -9.44 -0.20
CA THR A 186 14.60 -9.85 0.53
C THR A 186 14.05 -8.68 1.32
N ARG A 187 12.73 -8.61 1.44
CA ARG A 187 12.01 -7.55 2.14
C ARG A 187 10.96 -8.16 3.04
N VAL A 188 10.84 -7.64 4.27
CA VAL A 188 9.83 -8.09 5.25
C VAL A 188 9.20 -6.88 5.93
N LEU A 189 7.89 -6.83 5.94
CA LEU A 189 7.12 -5.89 6.75
C LEU A 189 5.79 -6.55 7.16
N GLY A 190 5.57 -6.72 8.47
CA GLY A 190 4.39 -7.41 8.96
C GLY A 190 4.25 -8.83 8.41
N VAL A 191 3.14 -9.12 7.74
CA VAL A 191 2.90 -10.42 7.11
C VAL A 191 3.30 -10.45 5.63
N ILE A 192 3.92 -9.39 5.13
CA ILE A 192 4.44 -9.32 3.78
C ILE A 192 5.89 -9.81 3.78
N PHE A 193 6.18 -10.78 2.93
CA PHE A 193 7.54 -11.21 2.61
C PHE A 193 7.72 -11.13 1.10
N ALA A 194 8.80 -10.54 0.63
CA ALA A 194 9.16 -10.51 -0.78
C ALA A 194 10.62 -10.93 -0.99
N LEU A 195 10.82 -11.75 -2.00
CA LEU A 195 12.10 -12.29 -2.45
C LEU A 195 12.32 -11.89 -3.91
N GLU A 196 13.37 -11.15 -4.19
CA GLU A 196 13.79 -10.84 -5.55
C GLU A 196 14.90 -11.78 -5.98
N ILE A 197 14.67 -12.51 -7.08
CA ILE A 197 15.64 -13.47 -7.63
C ILE A 197 16.63 -12.71 -8.51
N GLN A 198 17.91 -13.07 -8.39
CA GLN A 198 18.97 -12.54 -9.23
C GLN A 198 18.77 -12.97 -10.69
N THR A 199 18.75 -12.01 -11.59
CA THR A 199 18.64 -12.19 -13.04
C THR A 199 19.76 -11.42 -13.74
N GLU A 200 20.12 -11.84 -14.94
CA GLU A 200 21.16 -11.15 -15.74
C GLU A 200 20.69 -9.77 -16.23
N ASN A 201 19.40 -9.65 -16.51
CA ASN A 201 18.77 -8.42 -16.97
C ASN A 201 17.67 -7.97 -16.02
N GLN A 202 17.32 -6.67 -16.05
CA GLN A 202 16.19 -6.15 -15.33
C GLN A 202 14.90 -6.75 -15.89
N GLU A 203 14.16 -7.47 -15.06
CA GLU A 203 12.90 -8.10 -15.44
C GLU A 203 11.73 -7.12 -15.30
N SER A 204 10.88 -7.13 -16.33
CA SER A 204 9.60 -6.38 -16.28
C SER A 204 8.53 -7.20 -15.54
N TYR A 205 7.40 -6.57 -15.22
CA TYR A 205 6.23 -7.24 -14.63
C TYR A 205 5.80 -8.51 -15.42
N TYR A 206 5.93 -8.47 -16.74
CA TYR A 206 5.58 -9.58 -17.66
C TYR A 206 6.81 -10.32 -18.21
N GLY A 207 7.96 -10.22 -17.54
CA GLY A 207 9.20 -10.85 -17.98
C GLY A 207 9.14 -12.38 -18.02
N THR A 208 10.11 -12.98 -18.71
CA THR A 208 10.19 -14.45 -18.90
C THR A 208 10.35 -15.19 -17.58
N MET A 209 11.03 -14.59 -16.60
CA MET A 209 11.23 -15.16 -15.27
C MET A 209 9.90 -15.37 -14.55
N ARG A 210 8.95 -14.45 -14.67
CA ARG A 210 7.60 -14.58 -14.09
C ARG A 210 6.94 -15.90 -14.48
N ASN A 211 6.95 -16.24 -15.77
CA ASN A 211 6.31 -17.46 -16.25
C ASN A 211 7.05 -18.73 -15.79
N LYS A 212 8.39 -18.70 -15.75
CA LYS A 212 9.19 -19.81 -15.21
C LYS A 212 8.87 -20.05 -13.72
N LEU A 213 8.82 -19.00 -12.92
CA LEU A 213 8.47 -19.08 -11.50
C LEU A 213 7.02 -19.56 -11.28
N TYR A 214 6.08 -19.02 -12.04
CA TYR A 214 4.68 -19.42 -11.96
C TYR A 214 4.52 -20.92 -12.26
N ASN A 215 5.07 -21.42 -13.38
CA ASN A 215 4.98 -22.81 -13.76
C ASN A 215 5.66 -23.71 -12.72
N PHE A 216 6.85 -23.34 -12.25
CA PHE A 216 7.54 -24.10 -11.19
C PHE A 216 6.67 -24.24 -9.93
N PHE A 217 6.02 -23.18 -9.47
CA PHE A 217 5.17 -23.26 -8.29
C PHE A 217 3.93 -24.11 -8.54
N ILE A 218 3.27 -23.98 -9.69
CA ILE A 218 2.10 -24.80 -10.05
C ILE A 218 2.47 -26.28 -10.13
N GLU A 219 3.58 -26.63 -10.77
CA GLU A 219 4.09 -28.02 -10.87
C GLU A 219 4.40 -28.64 -9.50
N ASN A 220 4.73 -27.80 -8.50
CA ASN A 220 4.94 -28.22 -7.12
C ASN A 220 3.72 -28.07 -6.21
N GLY A 221 2.52 -27.86 -6.77
CA GLY A 221 1.27 -27.76 -6.02
C GLY A 221 1.09 -26.45 -5.23
N ILE A 222 1.83 -25.40 -5.58
CA ILE A 222 1.82 -24.10 -4.90
C ILE A 222 1.24 -23.03 -5.81
N ILE A 223 0.19 -22.32 -5.37
CA ILE A 223 -0.39 -21.21 -6.12
C ILE A 223 0.25 -19.91 -5.63
N LEU A 224 1.20 -19.39 -6.40
CA LEU A 224 1.81 -18.08 -6.20
C LEU A 224 1.75 -17.26 -7.49
N ARG A 225 1.66 -15.95 -7.35
CA ARG A 225 1.62 -15.01 -8.48
C ARG A 225 2.85 -14.10 -8.47
N PRO A 226 3.97 -14.52 -9.06
CA PRO A 226 5.18 -13.68 -9.12
C PRO A 226 4.95 -12.38 -9.90
N VAL A 227 5.69 -11.34 -9.52
CA VAL A 227 5.75 -10.04 -10.23
C VAL A 227 7.16 -9.93 -10.83
N GLY A 228 7.30 -10.21 -12.12
CA GLY A 228 8.61 -10.32 -12.76
C GLY A 228 9.45 -11.42 -12.11
N ASN A 229 10.60 -11.05 -11.56
CA ASN A 229 11.51 -11.93 -10.81
C ASN A 229 11.26 -11.90 -9.28
N ILE A 230 10.14 -11.30 -8.84
CA ILE A 230 9.81 -11.17 -7.42
C ILE A 230 8.73 -12.18 -7.03
N VAL A 231 9.03 -12.98 -6.02
CA VAL A 231 8.08 -13.86 -5.33
C VAL A 231 7.68 -13.20 -4.01
N TYR A 232 6.38 -13.17 -3.72
CA TYR A 232 5.88 -12.56 -2.49
C TYR A 232 4.73 -13.38 -1.87
N ILE A 233 4.58 -13.24 -0.57
CA ILE A 233 3.57 -13.90 0.26
C ILE A 233 2.88 -12.83 1.11
#